data_03d48a519f30998134cb6594ee72b660
#
_entry.id   03d48a519f30998134cb6594ee72b660
#
_cell.length_a   1.000
_cell.length_b   1.000
_cell.length_c   1.000
_cell.angle_alpha   90.00
_cell.angle_beta   90.00
_cell.angle_gamma   90.00
#
_symmetry.space_group_name_H-M   'P 1'
#
loop_
_entity.id
_entity.type
_entity.pdbx_description
1 polymer ?
#
loop_
_entity_poly.entity_id
_entity_poly.type
_entity_poly.pdbx_seq_one_letter_code
_entity_poly.pdbx_strand_id
1 'polypeptide(L)'
;METPKKNIQQINIELDEKISSGEYANFVVVTHSTAEFVLDFTRILPGVPKAKVHSRIIMAPQHAKAFLGALNDNIKKFETKHGEIKMPNRDSGFASFGVKPPK
;
A
#
# COMPACT_ATOMS: atom_id res chain seq x y z
N MET A 1 42.69 -2.23 -4.59
CA MET A 1 41.99 -1.58 -4.84
C MET A 1 40.73 -1.82 -4.42
N GLU A 2 40.21 -1.15 -4.03
CA GLU A 2 39.06 -1.31 -3.57
C GLU A 2 38.03 -1.29 -4.40
N THR A 3 37.23 -1.92 -4.22
CA THR A 3 36.25 -1.93 -5.02
C THR A 3 35.46 -0.87 -4.78
N PRO A 4 34.91 -0.49 -5.58
CA PRO A 4 34.08 0.57 -5.56
C PRO A 4 32.86 0.35 -4.98
N LYS A 5 32.75 0.46 -3.95
CA LYS A 5 31.55 0.42 -3.50
C LYS A 5 31.05 1.62 -3.75
N LYS A 6 31.65 2.36 -4.33
CA LYS A 6 31.19 3.52 -4.67
C LYS A 6 29.95 3.45 -5.27
N ASN A 7 29.53 2.44 -5.68
CA ASN A 7 28.28 2.45 -6.28
C ASN A 7 27.23 2.61 -5.31
N ILE A 8 27.53 2.58 -4.10
CA ILE A 8 26.52 2.77 -3.15
C ILE A 8 26.29 4.20 -3.05
N GLN A 9 25.19 4.68 -3.52
CA GLN A 9 24.86 6.03 -3.34
C GLN A 9 24.04 6.19 -2.13
N GLN A 10 24.28 7.20 -1.39
CA GLN A 10 23.42 7.50 -0.28
C GLN A 10 22.30 8.34 -0.77
N ILE A 11 21.11 7.84 -0.68
CA ILE A 11 19.92 8.56 -1.12
C ILE A 11 19.21 9.06 0.11
N ASN A 12 19.04 10.36 0.21
CA ASN A 12 18.31 10.92 1.31
C ASN A 12 16.86 11.03 0.94
N ILE A 13 16.01 10.44 1.75
CA ILE A 13 14.57 10.46 1.49
C ILE A 13 13.98 11.61 2.26
N GLU A 14 13.36 12.53 1.54
CA GLU A 14 12.78 13.72 2.15
C GLU A 14 11.28 13.63 2.19
N LEU A 15 10.69 14.16 3.23
CA LEU A 15 9.25 14.18 3.37
C LEU A 15 8.81 15.63 3.31
N ASP A 16 8.11 15.97 2.21
CA ASP A 16 7.62 17.33 2.03
C ASP A 16 6.57 17.61 3.08
N GLU A 17 6.57 18.83 3.56
CA GLU A 17 5.64 19.23 4.58
C GLU A 17 4.20 19.01 4.17
N LYS A 18 3.88 19.23 2.91
CA LYS A 18 2.52 19.04 2.43
C LYS A 18 2.08 17.60 2.48
N ILE A 19 3.03 16.67 2.43
CA ILE A 19 2.70 15.26 2.41
C ILE A 19 2.79 14.63 3.78
N SER A 20 3.45 15.31 4.70
CA SER A 20 3.77 14.69 5.98
C SER A 20 2.55 14.33 6.83
N SER A 21 1.43 15.00 6.64
CA SER A 21 0.25 14.66 7.42
C SER A 21 -0.42 13.38 6.91
N GLY A 22 -0.13 13.00 5.68
CA GLY A 22 -0.62 11.74 5.14
C GLY A 22 -2.06 11.75 4.72
N GLU A 23 -2.48 10.62 4.17
CA GLU A 23 -3.86 10.41 3.77
C GLU A 23 -4.33 9.13 4.40
N TYR A 24 -5.46 9.15 5.03
CA TYR A 24 -6.01 7.94 5.62
C TYR A 24 -6.69 7.11 4.54
N ALA A 25 -6.38 5.84 4.46
CA ALA A 25 -7.02 4.94 3.54
C ALA A 25 -7.35 3.65 4.27
N ASN A 26 -8.52 3.11 4.03
CA ASN A 26 -8.90 1.85 4.66
C ASN A 26 -9.21 0.76 3.63
N PHE A 27 -8.97 1.04 2.36
CA PHE A 27 -9.19 0.03 1.33
C PHE A 27 -8.28 0.33 0.15
N VAL A 28 -7.61 -0.68 -0.35
CA VAL A 28 -6.71 -0.52 -1.49
C VAL A 28 -7.14 -1.49 -2.57
N VAL A 29 -7.39 -0.97 -3.77
CA VAL A 29 -7.70 -1.83 -4.90
C VAL A 29 -6.43 -2.00 -5.70
N VAL A 30 -6.05 -3.23 -5.95
CA VAL A 30 -4.82 -3.49 -6.68
C VAL A 30 -5.16 -4.14 -8.00
N THR A 31 -4.71 -3.55 -9.08
CA THR A 31 -4.88 -4.11 -10.41
C THR A 31 -3.53 -4.12 -11.10
N HIS A 32 -3.43 -4.83 -12.22
CA HIS A 32 -2.16 -4.91 -12.91
C HIS A 32 -2.33 -5.19 -14.38
N SER A 33 -1.28 -4.86 -15.12
CA SER A 33 -1.12 -5.28 -16.49
C SER A 33 0.21 -6.02 -16.54
N THR A 34 0.70 -6.32 -17.73
CA THR A 34 2.00 -6.96 -17.84
C THR A 34 3.14 -6.00 -17.49
N ALA A 35 2.86 -4.71 -17.52
CA ALA A 35 3.92 -3.72 -17.32
C ALA A 35 3.88 -3.05 -15.95
N GLU A 36 2.73 -2.97 -15.32
CA GLU A 36 2.58 -2.15 -14.13
C GLU A 36 1.58 -2.70 -13.15
N PHE A 37 1.78 -2.36 -11.89
CA PHE A 37 0.77 -2.57 -10.85
C PHE A 37 0.23 -1.21 -10.47
N VAL A 38 -1.08 -1.16 -10.25
CA VAL A 38 -1.74 0.07 -9.88
C VAL A 38 -2.39 -0.13 -8.52
N LEU A 39 -2.05 0.72 -7.57
CA LEU A 39 -2.62 0.64 -6.23
C LEU A 39 -3.47 1.88 -6.03
N ASP A 40 -4.75 1.68 -5.84
CA ASP A 40 -5.68 2.78 -5.64
C ASP A 40 -6.11 2.80 -4.18
N PHE A 41 -5.68 3.83 -3.48
CA PHE A 41 -5.95 3.95 -2.06
C PHE A 41 -7.23 4.75 -1.86
N THR A 42 -8.18 4.15 -1.16
CA THR A 42 -9.49 4.76 -1.00
C THR A 42 -9.89 4.78 0.45
N ARG A 43 -10.88 5.59 0.75
CA ARG A 43 -11.48 5.61 2.07
C ARG A 43 -12.96 5.28 1.89
N ILE A 44 -13.38 4.18 2.48
CA ILE A 44 -14.78 3.78 2.44
C ILE A 44 -15.42 4.22 3.74
N LEU A 45 -16.51 4.96 3.63
CA LEU A 45 -17.21 5.48 4.79
C LEU A 45 -18.60 4.87 4.87
N PRO A 46 -19.05 4.47 6.03
CA PRO A 46 -20.38 3.89 6.19
C PRO A 46 -21.44 4.89 5.75
N GLY A 47 -22.41 4.40 5.05
CA GLY A 47 -23.52 5.25 4.60
C GLY A 47 -23.22 6.12 3.41
N VAL A 48 -21.99 6.09 2.90
CA VAL A 48 -21.63 6.88 1.74
C VAL A 48 -21.52 5.90 0.57
N PRO A 49 -22.37 6.01 -0.41
CA PRO A 49 -22.44 4.99 -1.48
C PRO A 49 -21.26 4.99 -2.43
N LYS A 50 -20.50 6.05 -2.51
CA LYS A 50 -19.37 6.09 -3.41
C LYS A 50 -18.11 6.33 -2.64
N ALA A 51 -17.08 5.54 -2.95
CA ALA A 51 -15.75 5.73 -2.37
C ALA A 51 -14.86 6.29 -3.45
N LYS A 52 -14.11 7.32 -3.11
CA LYS A 52 -13.23 7.94 -4.09
C LYS A 52 -11.82 7.50 -3.88
N VAL A 53 -11.08 7.38 -4.97
CA VAL A 53 -9.67 7.10 -4.89
C VAL A 53 -8.95 8.38 -4.48
N HIS A 54 -8.24 8.32 -3.38
CA HIS A 54 -7.49 9.48 -2.91
C HIS A 54 -6.11 9.53 -3.53
N SER A 55 -5.50 8.40 -3.77
CA SER A 55 -4.17 8.35 -4.37
C SER A 55 -4.04 7.13 -5.23
N ARG A 56 -3.48 7.30 -6.39
CA ARG A 56 -3.19 6.18 -7.27
C ARG A 56 -1.68 6.09 -7.42
N ILE A 57 -1.12 4.97 -7.05
CA ILE A 57 0.32 4.75 -7.14
C ILE A 57 0.55 3.66 -8.18
N ILE A 58 1.45 3.93 -9.09
CA ILE A 58 1.77 2.99 -10.15
C ILE A 58 3.22 2.59 -10.00
N MET A 59 3.49 1.31 -10.06
CA MET A 59 4.86 0.85 -9.92
C MET A 59 5.11 -0.36 -10.81
N ALA A 60 6.37 -0.56 -11.16
CA ALA A 60 6.75 -1.72 -11.95
C ALA A 60 6.56 -2.98 -11.12
N PRO A 61 6.39 -4.13 -11.76
CA PRO A 61 6.14 -5.37 -11.04
C PRO A 61 7.20 -5.70 -9.99
N GLN A 62 8.48 -5.47 -10.31
CA GLN A 62 9.52 -5.77 -9.34
C GLN A 62 9.44 -4.87 -8.11
N HIS A 63 9.00 -3.64 -8.29
CA HIS A 63 8.86 -2.73 -7.16
C HIS A 63 7.63 -3.07 -6.33
N ALA A 64 6.58 -3.57 -6.99
CA ALA A 64 5.41 -4.03 -6.26
C ALA A 64 5.76 -5.24 -5.39
N LYS A 65 6.62 -6.11 -5.91
CA LYS A 65 7.02 -7.27 -5.14
C LYS A 65 7.89 -6.87 -3.96
N ALA A 66 8.77 -5.90 -4.15
CA ALA A 66 9.60 -5.40 -3.06
C ALA A 66 8.72 -4.72 -1.99
N PHE A 67 7.71 -3.98 -2.43
CA PHE A 67 6.79 -3.34 -1.50
C PHE A 67 6.04 -4.39 -0.68
N LEU A 68 5.60 -5.46 -1.31
CA LEU A 68 4.93 -6.54 -0.59
C LEU A 68 5.84 -7.08 0.51
N GLY A 69 7.11 -7.31 0.19
CA GLY A 69 8.05 -7.83 1.19
C GLY A 69 8.24 -6.88 2.35
N ALA A 70 8.39 -5.59 2.05
CA ALA A 70 8.59 -4.60 3.10
C ALA A 70 7.37 -4.49 4.00
N LEU A 71 6.18 -4.51 3.39
CA LEU A 71 4.96 -4.42 4.16
C LEU A 71 4.80 -5.66 5.04
N ASN A 72 5.09 -6.83 4.47
CA ASN A 72 4.95 -8.07 5.22
C ASN A 72 5.91 -8.08 6.42
N ASP A 73 7.14 -7.60 6.23
CA ASP A 73 8.09 -7.55 7.32
C ASP A 73 7.60 -6.64 8.44
N ASN A 74 7.03 -5.51 8.08
CA ASN A 74 6.54 -4.58 9.09
C ASN A 74 5.31 -5.13 9.83
N ILE A 75 4.45 -5.85 9.10
CA ILE A 75 3.31 -6.48 9.74
C ILE A 75 3.79 -7.53 10.75
N LYS A 76 4.82 -8.29 10.39
CA LYS A 76 5.34 -9.28 11.32
C LYS A 76 5.93 -8.64 12.55
N LYS A 77 6.63 -7.54 12.38
CA LYS A 77 7.18 -6.84 13.53
C LYS A 77 6.08 -6.31 14.44
N PHE A 78 5.03 -5.80 13.83
CA PHE A 78 3.91 -5.30 14.59
C PHE A 78 3.27 -6.44 15.39
N GLU A 79 3.06 -7.57 14.74
CA GLU A 79 2.37 -8.68 15.41
C GLU A 79 3.23 -9.30 16.50
N THR A 80 4.53 -9.27 16.35
CA THR A 80 5.40 -9.76 17.40
C THR A 80 5.29 -8.90 18.64
N LYS A 81 5.13 -7.60 18.45
CA LYS A 81 5.09 -6.69 19.58
C LYS A 81 3.70 -6.48 20.15
N HIS A 82 2.69 -6.50 19.31
CA HIS A 82 1.34 -6.13 19.73
C HIS A 82 0.30 -7.23 19.58
N GLY A 83 0.69 -8.37 19.06
CA GLY A 83 -0.25 -9.46 18.88
C GLY A 83 -0.81 -9.53 17.47
N GLU A 84 -1.42 -10.61 17.16
CA GLU A 84 -1.91 -10.88 15.83
C GLU A 84 -2.96 -9.88 15.39
N ILE A 85 -2.85 -9.39 14.16
CA ILE A 85 -3.86 -8.51 13.61
C ILE A 85 -5.02 -9.40 13.20
N LYS A 86 -6.18 -9.16 13.77
CA LYS A 86 -7.33 -9.97 13.48
C LYS A 86 -8.04 -9.44 12.26
N MET A 87 -8.26 -10.31 11.30
CA MET A 87 -8.90 -9.91 10.07
C MET A 87 -10.37 -10.27 10.11
N PRO A 88 -11.23 -9.40 9.62
CA PRO A 88 -12.63 -9.76 9.51
C PRO A 88 -12.79 -10.81 8.45
N ASN A 89 -13.92 -11.50 8.46
CA ASN A 89 -14.20 -12.49 7.47
C ASN A 89 -14.18 -11.81 6.12
N ARG A 90 -13.45 -12.39 5.16
CA ARG A 90 -13.36 -11.80 3.85
C ARG A 90 -14.70 -11.57 3.23
N ASP A 91 -15.58 -12.56 3.34
CA ASP A 91 -16.87 -12.43 2.73
C ASP A 91 -17.66 -11.31 3.34
N SER A 92 -17.60 -11.16 4.64
CA SER A 92 -18.37 -10.09 5.23
C SER A 92 -17.69 -8.76 5.02
N GLY A 93 -16.37 -8.74 4.89
CA GLY A 93 -15.66 -7.50 4.72
C GLY A 93 -15.90 -6.87 3.37
N PHE A 94 -15.59 -7.60 2.30
CA PHE A 94 -15.72 -7.04 0.98
C PHE A 94 -17.13 -7.09 0.45
N ALA A 95 -17.79 -8.19 0.64
CA ALA A 95 -19.12 -8.33 0.08
C ALA A 95 -20.10 -7.35 0.67
N SER A 96 -19.94 -7.04 1.94
CA SER A 96 -20.92 -6.15 2.55
C SER A 96 -20.80 -4.73 2.04
N PHE A 97 -19.66 -4.34 1.49
CA PHE A 97 -19.52 -3.02 0.93
C PHE A 97 -19.91 -2.98 -0.55
N GLY A 98 -20.01 -4.12 -1.19
CA GLY A 98 -20.32 -4.15 -2.61
C GLY A 98 -19.28 -3.42 -3.43
N VAL A 99 -18.02 -3.61 -3.11
CA VAL A 99 -16.97 -2.83 -3.73
C VAL A 99 -16.65 -3.36 -5.11
N LYS A 100 -16.51 -2.45 -6.07
CA LYS A 100 -16.09 -2.80 -7.42
C LYS A 100 -14.81 -2.08 -7.71
N PRO A 101 -13.85 -2.73 -8.36
CA PRO A 101 -12.58 -2.06 -8.66
C PRO A 101 -12.77 -0.93 -9.65
N PRO A 102 -11.97 0.10 -9.57
CA PRO A 102 -12.06 1.20 -10.53
C PRO A 102 -11.47 0.77 -11.85
N LYS A 103 -11.93 1.36 -12.92
CA LYS A 103 -11.44 0.99 -14.22
C LYS A 103 -10.24 1.75 -14.63
#